data_79e30940480d7d5536013be9a31d2dc7
#
_entry.id   79e30940480d7d5536013be9a31d2dc7
#
_cell.length_a   1.000
_cell.length_b   1.000
_cell.length_c   1.000
_cell.angle_alpha   90.00
_cell.angle_beta   90.00
_cell.angle_gamma   90.00
#
_symmetry.space_group_name_H-M   'P 1'
#
loop_
_entity.id
_entity.type
_entity.pdbx_description
1 polymer ?
#
loop_
_entity_poly.entity_id
_entity_poly.type
_entity_poly.pdbx_seq_one_letter_code
_entity_poly.pdbx_strand_id
1 'polypeptide(L)'
;MIDLTPNPEQMRDSARRCAEEGIVVPTFAQMKDPSLVPQSVRDELREIGLWDVHPRNLFRITWKNEPIPRGGGFGGVNYVELPSSLTGVDARIIALVGKWFPTGAHKVGATFGCIAPRLVTGQFNPVTQKAVWPSTGNYCRGGAYVAALLGCESIAILPEGMSRERFEWLERVAGEVIATPGCESNVKEIFDKCWELRATREDIVIFNQFEEFGNH
;
A
#
# COMPACT_ATOMS: atom_id res chain seq x y z
N MET A 1 16.08 -2.34 -12.62
CA MET A 1 16.46 -2.32 -11.18
C MET A 1 16.02 -0.98 -10.62
N ILE A 2 15.41 -0.94 -9.43
CA ILE A 2 15.01 0.32 -8.80
C ILE A 2 16.27 1.10 -8.43
N ASP A 3 16.31 2.38 -8.82
CA ASP A 3 17.34 3.31 -8.34
C ASP A 3 16.93 3.81 -6.95
N LEU A 4 17.77 3.57 -5.96
CA LEU A 4 17.63 4.06 -4.60
C LEU A 4 18.84 4.91 -4.18
N THR A 5 19.58 5.44 -5.15
CA THR A 5 20.68 6.37 -4.88
C THR A 5 20.14 7.59 -4.14
N PRO A 6 20.68 7.94 -2.97
CA PRO A 6 20.16 9.07 -2.21
C PRO A 6 20.27 10.41 -2.96
N ASN A 7 19.17 11.15 -3.00
CA ASN A 7 19.12 12.55 -3.39
C ASN A 7 18.96 13.42 -2.14
N PRO A 8 20.04 13.99 -1.58
CA PRO A 8 19.99 14.67 -0.28
C PRO A 8 19.12 15.93 -0.24
N GLU A 9 18.92 16.61 -1.35
CA GLU A 9 18.05 17.76 -1.42
C GLU A 9 16.59 17.34 -1.31
N GLN A 10 16.18 16.43 -2.18
CA GLN A 10 14.82 15.90 -2.18
C GLN A 10 14.47 15.15 -0.87
N MET A 11 15.44 14.46 -0.27
CA MET A 11 15.26 13.83 1.04
C MET A 11 14.91 14.84 2.13
N ARG A 12 15.60 16.00 2.17
CA ARG A 12 15.29 17.06 3.14
C ARG A 12 13.90 17.66 2.92
N ASP A 13 13.51 17.86 1.67
CA ASP A 13 12.19 18.39 1.34
C ASP A 13 11.07 17.40 1.71
N SER A 14 11.25 16.13 1.40
CA SER A 14 10.31 15.08 1.79
C SER A 14 10.21 14.95 3.33
N ALA A 15 11.33 15.02 4.04
CA ALA A 15 11.34 14.94 5.51
C ALA A 15 10.64 16.15 6.15
N ARG A 16 10.89 17.37 5.63
CA ARG A 16 10.21 18.59 6.08
C ARG A 16 8.70 18.48 5.90
N ARG A 17 8.26 18.09 4.70
CA ARG A 17 6.85 17.92 4.38
C ARG A 17 6.18 16.87 5.28
N CYS A 18 6.82 15.72 5.48
CA CYS A 18 6.29 14.71 6.39
C CYS A 18 6.15 15.25 7.82
N ALA A 19 7.11 16.06 8.31
CA ALA A 19 7.04 16.67 9.62
C ALA A 19 5.89 17.69 9.73
N GLU A 20 5.69 18.53 8.72
CA GLU A 20 4.60 19.52 8.65
C GLU A 20 3.21 18.85 8.62
N GLU A 21 3.09 17.71 7.95
CA GLU A 21 1.84 16.94 7.83
C GLU A 21 1.66 15.89 8.95
N GLY A 22 2.59 15.81 9.91
CA GLY A 22 2.53 14.85 11.02
C GLY A 22 2.71 13.39 10.58
N ILE A 23 3.30 13.17 9.39
CA ILE A 23 3.55 11.83 8.84
C ILE A 23 4.86 11.29 9.42
N VAL A 24 4.76 10.12 10.04
CA VAL A 24 5.92 9.35 10.50
C VAL A 24 5.96 8.04 9.74
N VAL A 25 7.00 7.87 8.92
CA VAL A 25 7.19 6.65 8.14
C VAL A 25 7.78 5.55 9.04
N PRO A 26 7.08 4.43 9.25
CA PRO A 26 7.61 3.33 10.06
C PRO A 26 8.81 2.68 9.37
N THR A 27 9.73 2.17 10.19
CA THR A 27 10.81 1.33 9.69
C THR A 27 10.32 -0.10 9.43
N PHE A 28 10.96 -0.83 8.53
CA PHE A 28 10.69 -2.26 8.34
C PHE A 28 10.93 -3.08 9.61
N ALA A 29 11.84 -2.64 10.48
CA ALA A 29 12.06 -3.26 11.79
C ALA A 29 10.80 -3.16 12.67
N GLN A 30 10.15 -2.00 12.72
CA GLN A 30 8.91 -1.80 13.47
C GLN A 30 7.74 -2.60 12.86
N MET A 31 7.68 -2.72 11.54
CA MET A 31 6.66 -3.56 10.87
C MET A 31 6.85 -5.04 11.18
N LYS A 32 8.10 -5.51 11.26
CA LYS A 32 8.45 -6.89 11.62
C LYS A 32 8.20 -7.15 13.11
N ASP A 33 8.55 -6.18 13.95
CA ASP A 33 8.40 -6.26 15.40
C ASP A 33 7.70 -5.00 15.94
N PRO A 34 6.35 -5.06 16.05
CA PRO A 34 5.56 -3.95 16.58
C PRO A 34 5.85 -3.58 18.05
N SER A 35 6.62 -4.36 18.79
CA SER A 35 7.09 -3.95 20.13
C SER A 35 8.00 -2.73 20.08
N LEU A 36 8.63 -2.48 18.90
CA LEU A 36 9.46 -1.31 18.63
C LEU A 36 8.66 -0.05 18.26
N VAL A 37 7.33 -0.17 18.10
CA VAL A 37 6.46 0.99 17.84
C VAL A 37 6.27 1.76 19.15
N PRO A 38 6.46 3.10 19.15
CA PRO A 38 6.28 3.92 20.35
C PRO A 38 4.91 3.72 20.99
N GLN A 39 4.83 3.76 22.32
CA GLN A 39 3.58 3.54 23.04
C GLN A 39 2.52 4.60 22.67
N SER A 40 2.92 5.85 22.50
CA SER A 40 2.02 6.92 22.06
C SER A 40 1.34 6.61 20.72
N VAL A 41 2.09 6.08 19.76
CA VAL A 41 1.52 5.67 18.46
C VAL A 41 0.54 4.48 18.64
N ARG A 42 0.89 3.52 19.51
CA ARG A 42 0.00 2.38 19.79
C ARG A 42 -1.30 2.81 20.47
N ASP A 43 -1.24 3.84 21.31
CA ASP A 43 -2.42 4.38 21.99
C ASP A 43 -3.31 5.16 21.01
N GLU A 44 -2.74 5.98 20.13
CA GLU A 44 -3.47 6.67 19.06
C GLU A 44 -4.18 5.69 18.13
N LEU A 45 -3.53 4.57 17.77
CA LEU A 45 -4.09 3.58 16.85
C LEU A 45 -5.39 2.91 17.37
N ARG A 46 -5.67 2.92 18.66
CA ARG A 46 -6.91 2.36 19.21
C ARG A 46 -8.17 3.11 18.78
N GLU A 47 -8.01 4.42 18.51
CA GLU A 47 -9.09 5.31 18.08
C GLU A 47 -9.21 5.43 16.57
N ILE A 48 -8.29 4.82 15.80
CA ILE A 48 -8.22 4.94 14.35
C ILE A 48 -8.68 3.62 13.71
N GLY A 49 -9.68 3.69 12.83
CA GLY A 49 -10.17 2.55 12.06
C GLY A 49 -9.16 2.06 11.02
N LEU A 50 -9.22 0.75 10.67
CA LEU A 50 -8.33 0.17 9.66
C LEU A 50 -8.51 0.76 8.25
N TRP A 51 -9.64 1.39 7.98
CA TRP A 51 -9.98 1.98 6.70
C TRP A 51 -9.85 3.50 6.67
N ASP A 52 -9.53 4.10 7.82
CA ASP A 52 -9.37 5.54 7.89
C ASP A 52 -8.09 5.97 7.17
N VAL A 53 -8.18 7.01 6.36
CA VAL A 53 -7.01 7.63 5.73
C VAL A 53 -6.30 8.47 6.77
N HIS A 54 -5.51 7.82 7.59
CA HIS A 54 -4.78 8.44 8.68
C HIS A 54 -3.32 7.94 8.71
N PRO A 55 -2.30 8.82 8.75
CA PRO A 55 -0.88 8.45 8.64
C PRO A 55 -0.43 7.39 9.65
N ARG A 56 -1.04 7.32 10.84
CA ARG A 56 -0.72 6.29 11.84
C ARG A 56 -1.01 4.87 11.34
N ASN A 57 -1.92 4.69 10.38
CA ASN A 57 -2.19 3.39 9.78
C ASN A 57 -1.00 2.81 8.99
N LEU A 58 0.04 3.60 8.69
CA LEU A 58 1.31 3.09 8.18
C LEU A 58 1.94 2.06 9.14
N PHE A 59 1.80 2.25 10.45
CA PHE A 59 2.30 1.30 11.46
C PHE A 59 1.51 -0.01 11.52
N ARG A 60 0.28 -0.05 10.96
CA ARG A 60 -0.53 -1.26 10.84
C ARG A 60 -0.22 -2.08 9.57
N ILE A 61 0.79 -1.71 8.80
CA ILE A 61 1.26 -2.52 7.67
C ILE A 61 2.14 -3.66 8.21
N THR A 62 1.50 -4.65 8.81
CA THR A 62 2.15 -5.81 9.43
C THR A 62 1.20 -7.01 9.49
N TRP A 63 1.75 -8.23 9.46
CA TRP A 63 1.02 -9.48 9.68
C TRP A 63 0.57 -9.68 11.14
N LYS A 64 1.00 -8.79 12.04
CA LYS A 64 0.80 -8.91 13.50
C LYS A 64 -0.30 -8.01 14.05
N ASN A 65 -1.18 -7.46 13.20
CA ASN A 65 -2.35 -6.74 13.70
C ASN A 65 -3.31 -7.68 14.39
N GLU A 66 -3.84 -7.27 15.54
CA GLU A 66 -4.94 -7.97 16.17
C GLU A 66 -6.26 -7.74 15.39
N PRO A 67 -7.14 -8.76 15.36
CA PRO A 67 -8.52 -8.56 14.95
C PRO A 67 -9.19 -7.43 15.75
N ILE A 68 -10.00 -6.61 15.08
CA ILE A 68 -10.75 -5.52 15.73
C ILE A 68 -11.53 -5.96 16.98
N PRO A 69 -12.21 -7.14 17.01
CA PRO A 69 -12.87 -7.63 18.21
C PRO A 69 -11.93 -7.92 19.41
N ARG A 70 -10.62 -7.95 19.17
CA ARG A 70 -9.60 -8.11 20.24
C ARG A 70 -8.93 -6.78 20.62
N GLY A 71 -9.43 -5.65 20.13
CA GLY A 71 -8.92 -4.32 20.44
C GLY A 71 -8.13 -3.64 19.33
N GLY A 72 -7.85 -4.34 18.22
CA GLY A 72 -7.19 -3.73 17.04
C GLY A 72 -5.74 -3.27 17.25
N GLY A 73 -5.07 -3.78 18.27
CA GLY A 73 -3.66 -3.55 18.57
C GLY A 73 -2.72 -4.46 17.76
N PHE A 74 -1.62 -4.85 18.38
CA PHE A 74 -0.64 -5.78 17.81
C PHE A 74 -0.57 -7.07 18.61
N GLY A 75 -0.55 -8.20 17.90
CA GLY A 75 -0.49 -9.55 18.47
C GLY A 75 0.50 -10.44 17.73
N GLY A 76 0.17 -11.74 17.65
CA GLY A 76 0.92 -12.71 16.84
C GLY A 76 0.59 -12.58 15.34
N VAL A 77 1.36 -13.27 14.51
CA VAL A 77 1.07 -13.40 13.08
C VAL A 77 -0.29 -14.10 12.89
N ASN A 78 -1.16 -13.49 12.09
CA ASN A 78 -2.46 -14.08 11.80
C ASN A 78 -2.32 -15.17 10.73
N TYR A 79 -2.64 -16.40 11.09
CA TYR A 79 -2.65 -17.54 10.17
C TYR A 79 -3.72 -18.56 10.55
N VAL A 80 -4.04 -19.42 9.60
CA VAL A 80 -4.84 -20.62 9.79
C VAL A 80 -3.99 -21.81 9.34
N GLU A 81 -3.89 -22.82 10.18
CA GLU A 81 -3.28 -24.10 9.81
C GLU A 81 -4.39 -25.04 9.31
N LEU A 82 -4.23 -25.53 8.09
CA LEU A 82 -5.18 -26.45 7.48
C LEU A 82 -4.83 -27.88 7.90
N PRO A 83 -5.77 -28.62 8.52
CA PRO A 83 -5.49 -29.96 9.01
C PRO A 83 -5.32 -30.96 7.85
N SER A 84 -4.49 -32.00 8.06
CA SER A 84 -4.25 -33.06 7.07
C SER A 84 -5.53 -33.78 6.66
N SER A 85 -6.52 -33.85 7.54
CA SER A 85 -7.84 -34.43 7.23
C SER A 85 -8.62 -33.65 6.17
N LEU A 86 -8.34 -32.34 6.03
CA LEU A 86 -8.93 -31.48 4.99
C LEU A 86 -8.09 -31.51 3.71
N THR A 87 -6.76 -31.48 3.85
CA THR A 87 -5.85 -31.30 2.71
C THR A 87 -5.48 -32.61 2.03
N GLY A 88 -5.61 -33.73 2.72
CA GLY A 88 -5.22 -35.05 2.22
C GLY A 88 -3.70 -35.27 2.13
N VAL A 89 -2.89 -34.34 2.65
CA VAL A 89 -1.43 -34.44 2.63
C VAL A 89 -0.84 -34.42 4.05
N ASP A 90 0.23 -35.19 4.23
CA ASP A 90 0.98 -35.24 5.50
C ASP A 90 2.04 -34.12 5.52
N ALA A 91 1.54 -32.87 5.54
CA ALA A 91 2.37 -31.68 5.65
C ALA A 91 1.60 -30.58 6.38
N ARG A 92 2.33 -29.70 7.05
CA ARG A 92 1.75 -28.49 7.63
C ARG A 92 1.49 -27.47 6.51
N ILE A 93 0.22 -27.16 6.27
CA ILE A 93 -0.20 -26.11 5.34
C ILE A 93 -0.70 -24.93 6.14
N ILE A 94 0.00 -23.80 6.02
CA ILE A 94 -0.29 -22.57 6.77
C ILE A 94 -0.75 -21.48 5.79
N ALA A 95 -1.98 -20.99 5.98
CA ALA A 95 -2.54 -19.88 5.25
C ALA A 95 -2.41 -18.60 6.06
N LEU A 96 -1.65 -17.61 5.60
CA LEU A 96 -1.56 -16.29 6.22
C LEU A 96 -2.84 -15.50 5.99
N VAL A 97 -3.35 -14.84 7.04
CA VAL A 97 -4.60 -14.09 7.01
C VAL A 97 -4.30 -12.58 6.88
N GLY A 98 -4.45 -12.04 5.67
CA GLY A 98 -4.23 -10.63 5.38
C GLY A 98 -5.41 -9.69 5.70
N LYS A 99 -6.51 -10.22 6.25
CA LYS A 99 -7.76 -9.47 6.52
C LYS A 99 -7.57 -8.28 7.45
N TRP A 100 -6.59 -8.33 8.34
CA TRP A 100 -6.36 -7.33 9.38
C TRP A 100 -5.34 -6.25 8.99
N PHE A 101 -4.85 -6.29 7.76
CA PHE A 101 -4.17 -5.13 7.19
C PHE A 101 -5.16 -3.99 6.90
N PRO A 102 -4.72 -2.73 6.92
CA PRO A 102 -5.49 -1.66 6.32
C PRO A 102 -5.97 -2.05 4.91
N THR A 103 -7.15 -1.61 4.50
CA THR A 103 -7.83 -2.03 3.25
C THR A 103 -8.21 -3.52 3.17
N GLY A 104 -8.03 -4.28 4.24
CA GLY A 104 -8.38 -5.71 4.28
C GLY A 104 -7.50 -6.63 3.45
N ALA A 105 -6.33 -6.15 2.98
CA ALA A 105 -5.44 -6.94 2.13
C ALA A 105 -3.95 -6.61 2.37
N HIS A 106 -3.09 -7.65 2.35
CA HIS A 106 -1.64 -7.50 2.53
C HIS A 106 -0.95 -6.65 1.44
N LYS A 107 -1.63 -6.37 0.32
CA LYS A 107 -1.06 -5.57 -0.78
C LYS A 107 -0.72 -4.12 -0.38
N VAL A 108 -1.25 -3.59 0.73
CA VAL A 108 -0.76 -2.34 1.30
C VAL A 108 0.72 -2.44 1.72
N GLY A 109 1.18 -3.60 2.19
CA GLY A 109 2.59 -3.85 2.50
C GLY A 109 3.47 -3.86 1.25
N ALA A 110 3.00 -4.53 0.20
CA ALA A 110 3.66 -4.56 -1.11
C ALA A 110 3.83 -3.15 -1.69
N THR A 111 2.75 -2.36 -1.71
CA THR A 111 2.79 -0.99 -2.24
C THR A 111 3.60 -0.04 -1.38
N PHE A 112 3.58 -0.20 -0.05
CA PHE A 112 4.49 0.52 0.85
C PHE A 112 5.95 0.19 0.53
N GLY A 113 6.29 -1.07 0.32
CA GLY A 113 7.64 -1.52 -0.08
C GLY A 113 8.11 -0.93 -1.41
N CYS A 114 7.19 -0.53 -2.29
CA CYS A 114 7.52 0.12 -3.56
C CYS A 114 7.77 1.63 -3.41
N ILE A 115 6.87 2.36 -2.73
CA ILE A 115 6.89 3.82 -2.69
C ILE A 115 7.77 4.37 -1.56
N ALA A 116 7.74 3.79 -0.35
CA ALA A 116 8.43 4.35 0.80
C ALA A 116 9.96 4.41 0.62
N PRO A 117 10.66 3.39 0.06
CA PRO A 117 12.08 3.49 -0.22
C PRO A 117 12.43 4.64 -1.17
N ARG A 118 11.64 4.84 -2.23
CA ARG A 118 11.86 5.96 -3.17
C ARG A 118 11.60 7.32 -2.52
N LEU A 119 10.57 7.42 -1.68
CA LEU A 119 10.27 8.66 -0.96
C LEU A 119 11.41 9.04 0.00
N VAL A 120 11.90 8.08 0.81
CA VAL A 120 12.94 8.36 1.81
C VAL A 120 14.34 8.53 1.22
N THR A 121 14.60 8.06 -0.01
CA THR A 121 15.84 8.30 -0.74
C THR A 121 15.77 9.51 -1.68
N GLY A 122 14.60 10.15 -1.80
CA GLY A 122 14.40 11.29 -2.70
C GLY A 122 14.30 10.91 -4.18
N GLN A 123 14.02 9.65 -4.50
CA GLN A 123 13.79 9.16 -5.87
C GLN A 123 12.32 9.25 -6.29
N PHE A 124 11.46 9.70 -5.40
CA PHE A 124 10.08 10.08 -5.67
C PHE A 124 9.81 11.44 -5.00
N ASN A 125 9.39 12.42 -5.80
CA ASN A 125 9.03 13.74 -5.31
C ASN A 125 7.51 13.85 -5.15
N PRO A 126 6.98 13.84 -3.91
CA PRO A 126 5.53 13.84 -3.67
C PRO A 126 4.83 15.16 -4.04
N VAL A 127 5.60 16.24 -4.32
CA VAL A 127 5.05 17.56 -4.71
C VAL A 127 4.85 17.65 -6.21
N THR A 128 5.76 17.07 -7.00
CA THR A 128 5.76 17.20 -8.45
C THR A 128 5.41 15.92 -9.20
N GLN A 129 5.35 14.80 -8.50
CA GLN A 129 5.06 13.50 -9.10
C GLN A 129 3.85 12.82 -8.46
N LYS A 130 3.08 12.09 -9.27
CA LYS A 130 1.95 11.26 -8.86
C LYS A 130 2.32 9.78 -8.97
N ALA A 131 1.92 9.01 -7.97
CA ALA A 131 2.14 7.57 -7.96
C ALA A 131 1.04 6.85 -8.75
N VAL A 132 1.38 6.17 -9.84
CA VAL A 132 0.43 5.42 -10.67
C VAL A 132 0.39 3.97 -10.24
N TRP A 133 -0.81 3.46 -9.92
CA TRP A 133 -1.05 2.12 -9.42
C TRP A 133 -1.92 1.30 -10.38
N PRO A 134 -1.33 0.64 -11.38
CA PRO A 134 -2.07 -0.17 -12.34
C PRO A 134 -2.35 -1.56 -11.76
N SER A 135 -3.62 -1.92 -11.61
CA SER A 135 -4.00 -3.28 -11.20
C SER A 135 -5.52 -3.46 -11.22
N THR A 136 -5.95 -4.69 -11.40
CA THR A 136 -7.37 -5.06 -11.35
C THR A 136 -7.95 -5.07 -9.93
N GLY A 137 -7.14 -4.93 -8.86
CA GLY A 137 -7.68 -5.13 -7.52
C GLY A 137 -6.90 -4.57 -6.35
N ASN A 138 -6.48 -5.44 -5.45
CA ASN A 138 -5.94 -5.07 -4.15
C ASN A 138 -4.63 -4.28 -4.20
N TYR A 139 -3.81 -4.46 -5.25
CA TYR A 139 -2.59 -3.69 -5.40
C TYR A 139 -2.89 -2.22 -5.73
N CYS A 140 -3.81 -1.95 -6.66
CA CYS A 140 -4.25 -0.60 -6.97
C CYS A 140 -4.84 0.09 -5.72
N ARG A 141 -5.76 -0.59 -5.02
CA ARG A 141 -6.36 -0.09 -3.78
C ARG A 141 -5.31 0.17 -2.70
N GLY A 142 -4.39 -0.78 -2.50
CA GLY A 142 -3.30 -0.64 -1.53
C GLY A 142 -2.39 0.53 -1.84
N GLY A 143 -2.05 0.72 -3.12
CA GLY A 143 -1.19 1.80 -3.58
C GLY A 143 -1.81 3.19 -3.41
N ALA A 144 -3.07 3.37 -3.82
CA ALA A 144 -3.80 4.61 -3.60
C ALA A 144 -3.88 4.96 -2.10
N TYR A 145 -4.19 3.96 -1.27
CA TYR A 145 -4.28 4.15 0.17
C TYR A 145 -2.93 4.54 0.79
N VAL A 146 -1.85 3.80 0.48
CA VAL A 146 -0.51 4.11 1.01
C VAL A 146 -0.03 5.47 0.53
N ALA A 147 -0.27 5.82 -0.75
CA ALA A 147 0.05 7.15 -1.26
C ALA A 147 -0.66 8.24 -0.44
N ALA A 148 -1.96 8.08 -0.18
CA ALA A 148 -2.73 9.01 0.65
C ALA A 148 -2.19 9.11 2.09
N LEU A 149 -1.81 7.98 2.71
CA LEU A 149 -1.20 7.98 4.06
C LEU A 149 0.16 8.69 4.11
N LEU A 150 0.89 8.70 2.98
CA LEU A 150 2.17 9.39 2.82
C LEU A 150 2.00 10.83 2.29
N GLY A 151 0.76 11.31 2.18
CA GLY A 151 0.43 12.62 1.65
C GLY A 151 0.79 12.79 0.16
N CYS A 152 0.88 11.71 -0.61
CA CYS A 152 1.23 11.71 -2.03
C CYS A 152 -0.03 11.62 -2.89
N GLU A 153 -0.09 12.38 -3.98
CA GLU A 153 -1.13 12.17 -4.98
C GLU A 153 -0.93 10.86 -5.75
N SER A 154 -2.03 10.23 -6.13
CA SER A 154 -1.99 8.97 -6.87
C SER A 154 -2.99 8.90 -8.01
N ILE A 155 -2.69 8.04 -8.98
CA ILE A 155 -3.56 7.68 -10.08
C ILE A 155 -3.83 6.18 -9.98
N ALA A 156 -5.09 5.83 -9.81
CA ALA A 156 -5.55 4.45 -9.80
C ALA A 156 -6.00 4.04 -11.22
N ILE A 157 -5.47 2.94 -11.75
CA ILE A 157 -5.88 2.41 -13.06
C ILE A 157 -6.45 1.02 -12.86
N LEU A 158 -7.72 0.81 -13.26
CA LEU A 158 -8.41 -0.46 -13.12
C LEU A 158 -9.48 -0.65 -14.22
N PRO A 159 -9.88 -1.91 -14.52
CA PRO A 159 -10.92 -2.17 -15.52
C PRO A 159 -12.28 -1.64 -15.09
N GLU A 160 -13.06 -1.14 -16.04
CA GLU A 160 -14.41 -0.60 -15.82
C GLU A 160 -15.40 -1.62 -15.26
N GLY A 161 -15.19 -2.92 -15.55
CA GLY A 161 -16.01 -4.01 -15.03
C GLY A 161 -15.81 -4.35 -13.56
N MET A 162 -14.96 -3.61 -12.83
CA MET A 162 -14.80 -3.78 -11.39
C MET A 162 -16.02 -3.22 -10.63
N SER A 163 -16.20 -3.65 -9.36
CA SER A 163 -17.36 -3.25 -8.58
C SER A 163 -17.46 -1.74 -8.38
N ARG A 164 -18.67 -1.21 -8.42
CA ARG A 164 -18.97 0.21 -8.20
C ARG A 164 -18.40 0.72 -6.86
N GLU A 165 -18.54 -0.05 -5.79
CA GLU A 165 -17.99 0.30 -4.47
C GLU A 165 -16.48 0.53 -4.48
N ARG A 166 -15.75 -0.21 -5.36
CA ARG A 166 -14.31 -0.04 -5.51
C ARG A 166 -13.98 1.30 -6.15
N PHE A 167 -14.70 1.70 -7.19
CA PHE A 167 -14.57 3.01 -7.82
C PHE A 167 -14.89 4.13 -6.84
N GLU A 168 -16.05 4.09 -6.19
CA GLU A 168 -16.48 5.07 -5.20
C GLU A 168 -15.48 5.25 -4.04
N TRP A 169 -14.84 4.15 -3.64
CA TRP A 169 -13.78 4.22 -2.60
C TRP A 169 -12.50 4.84 -3.15
N LEU A 170 -12.06 4.46 -4.36
CA LEU A 170 -10.86 4.99 -4.98
C LEU A 170 -11.00 6.48 -5.31
N GLU A 171 -12.15 6.92 -5.75
CA GLU A 171 -12.45 8.34 -6.01
C GLU A 171 -12.32 9.23 -4.77
N ARG A 172 -12.47 8.65 -3.57
CA ARG A 172 -12.27 9.37 -2.31
C ARG A 172 -10.81 9.38 -1.82
N VAL A 173 -10.00 8.45 -2.30
CA VAL A 173 -8.65 8.20 -1.76
C VAL A 173 -7.55 8.56 -2.77
N ALA A 174 -7.75 8.25 -4.05
CA ALA A 174 -6.84 8.61 -5.12
C ALA A 174 -7.14 10.02 -5.64
N GLY A 175 -6.12 10.72 -6.15
CA GLY A 175 -6.32 12.01 -6.81
C GLY A 175 -6.98 11.89 -8.18
N GLU A 176 -6.77 10.74 -8.85
CA GLU A 176 -7.31 10.45 -10.18
C GLU A 176 -7.63 8.95 -10.30
N VAL A 177 -8.75 8.62 -10.93
CA VAL A 177 -9.14 7.23 -11.22
C VAL A 177 -9.39 7.07 -12.72
N ILE A 178 -8.70 6.13 -13.34
CA ILE A 178 -8.80 5.85 -14.76
C ILE A 178 -9.38 4.45 -14.94
N ALA A 179 -10.56 4.38 -15.58
CA ALA A 179 -11.17 3.13 -15.99
C ALA A 179 -10.61 2.71 -17.36
N THR A 180 -10.19 1.43 -17.47
CA THR A 180 -9.85 0.83 -18.75
C THR A 180 -10.94 -0.11 -19.23
N PRO A 181 -11.10 -0.34 -20.54
CA PRO A 181 -12.12 -1.25 -21.04
C PRO A 181 -11.97 -2.68 -20.47
N GLY A 182 -13.10 -3.34 -20.23
CA GLY A 182 -13.16 -4.75 -19.90
C GLY A 182 -13.31 -5.08 -18.42
N CYS A 183 -12.88 -6.28 -18.04
CA CYS A 183 -13.07 -6.87 -16.72
C CYS A 183 -11.73 -7.24 -16.06
N GLU A 184 -11.78 -7.97 -14.95
CA GLU A 184 -10.62 -8.37 -14.16
C GLU A 184 -9.53 -9.08 -14.99
N SER A 185 -9.89 -9.76 -16.07
CA SER A 185 -8.95 -10.46 -16.96
C SER A 185 -8.25 -9.55 -17.99
N ASN A 186 -8.70 -8.30 -18.14
CA ASN A 186 -8.19 -7.37 -19.15
C ASN A 186 -6.95 -6.59 -18.62
N VAL A 187 -5.87 -7.31 -18.42
CA VAL A 187 -4.60 -6.74 -17.91
C VAL A 187 -3.88 -5.95 -19.00
N LYS A 188 -4.03 -6.36 -20.28
CA LYS A 188 -3.38 -5.69 -21.40
C LYS A 188 -3.78 -4.22 -21.51
N GLU A 189 -5.07 -3.91 -21.39
CA GLU A 189 -5.62 -2.57 -21.49
C GLU A 189 -5.08 -1.64 -20.39
N ILE A 190 -4.83 -2.19 -19.19
CA ILE A 190 -4.16 -1.49 -18.10
C ILE A 190 -2.73 -1.12 -18.49
N PHE A 191 -1.97 -2.06 -19.09
CA PHE A 191 -0.60 -1.79 -19.56
C PHE A 191 -0.57 -0.79 -20.71
N ASP A 192 -1.47 -0.91 -21.67
CA ASP A 192 -1.59 0.04 -22.78
C ASP A 192 -1.82 1.47 -22.25
N LYS A 193 -2.68 1.63 -21.23
CA LYS A 193 -2.89 2.92 -20.56
C LYS A 193 -1.64 3.42 -19.83
N CYS A 194 -0.86 2.53 -19.21
CA CYS A 194 0.42 2.90 -18.61
C CYS A 194 1.42 3.43 -19.64
N TRP A 195 1.50 2.79 -20.81
CA TRP A 195 2.36 3.25 -21.90
C TRP A 195 1.92 4.60 -22.48
N GLU A 196 0.61 4.79 -22.65
CA GLU A 196 0.03 6.08 -23.06
C GLU A 196 0.39 7.19 -22.07
N LEU A 197 0.20 6.97 -20.77
CA LEU A 197 0.53 7.94 -19.73
C LEU A 197 2.03 8.25 -19.71
N ARG A 198 2.88 7.24 -19.84
CA ARG A 198 4.35 7.42 -19.89
C ARG A 198 4.78 8.28 -21.09
N ALA A 199 4.07 8.18 -22.21
CA ALA A 199 4.37 8.95 -23.41
C ALA A 199 3.85 10.40 -23.36
N THR A 200 2.86 10.69 -22.50
CA THR A 200 2.13 11.96 -22.48
C THR A 200 2.29 12.77 -21.20
N ARG A 201 2.85 12.17 -20.13
CA ARG A 201 2.98 12.80 -18.82
C ARG A 201 4.39 12.63 -18.26
N GLU A 202 4.97 13.72 -17.78
CA GLU A 202 6.28 13.74 -17.10
C GLU A 202 6.15 13.76 -15.57
N ASP A 203 4.93 14.03 -15.05
CA ASP A 203 4.62 14.19 -13.63
C ASP A 203 4.23 12.87 -12.94
N ILE A 204 4.60 11.71 -13.50
CA ILE A 204 4.17 10.42 -12.97
C ILE A 204 5.32 9.44 -12.73
N VAL A 205 5.13 8.57 -11.74
CA VAL A 205 5.94 7.36 -11.54
C VAL A 205 5.01 6.15 -11.52
N ILE A 206 5.21 5.22 -12.46
CA ILE A 206 4.38 4.02 -12.58
C ILE A 206 4.95 2.90 -11.70
N PHE A 207 4.18 2.48 -10.72
CA PHE A 207 4.47 1.35 -9.84
C PHE A 207 3.80 0.10 -10.39
N ASN A 208 4.40 -0.52 -11.41
CA ASN A 208 3.86 -1.74 -12.00
C ASN A 208 4.15 -2.94 -11.09
N GLN A 209 3.10 -3.62 -10.61
CA GLN A 209 3.24 -4.74 -9.67
C GLN A 209 4.13 -5.89 -10.16
N PHE A 210 4.32 -6.05 -11.47
CA PHE A 210 5.14 -7.12 -12.06
C PHE A 210 6.60 -6.71 -12.29
N GLU A 211 6.91 -5.42 -12.17
CA GLU A 211 8.27 -4.87 -12.34
C GLU A 211 8.87 -4.43 -11.00
N GLU A 212 8.04 -4.20 -9.99
CA GLU A 212 8.44 -3.70 -8.70
C GLU A 212 8.91 -4.82 -7.77
N PHE A 213 10.22 -4.84 -7.48
CA PHE A 213 10.79 -5.80 -6.52
C PHE A 213 10.17 -5.66 -5.12
N GLY A 214 9.83 -4.44 -4.70
CA GLY A 214 9.17 -4.17 -3.41
C GLY A 214 7.78 -4.80 -3.25
N ASN A 215 7.17 -5.31 -4.35
CA ASN A 215 5.92 -6.07 -4.30
C ASN A 215 6.14 -7.55 -3.90
N HIS A 216 7.35 -8.05 -3.98
CA HIS A 216 7.72 -9.43 -3.65
C HIS A 216 8.30 -9.51 -2.25
#